data_b4f458e5c56eb4f5136b93f0efc08bcb
#
_entry.id   b4f458e5c56eb4f5136b93f0efc08bcb
#
_cell.length_a   1.000
_cell.length_b   1.000
_cell.length_c   1.000
_cell.angle_alpha   90.00
_cell.angle_beta   90.00
_cell.angle_gamma   90.00
#
_symmetry.space_group_name_H-M   'P 1'
#
loop_
_entity.id
_entity.type
_entity.pdbx_description
1 polymer ?
#
loop_
_entity_poly.entity_id
_entity_poly.type
_entity_poly.pdbx_seq_one_letter_code
_entity_poly.pdbx_strand_id
1 'polypeptide(L)'
;MRRPLLIALTAAALLAGCGGDDDERDRAIDAAATAYAEAQSSGVDLEPGPCIAEQLPELDDWVVDIAHDPREDIDDDPANQCRRYRDGEASHFVELDPQGELIRAE
;
A
#
# COMPACT_ATOMS: atom_id res chain seq x y z
N MET A 1 -18.93 -29.82 50.54
CA MET A 1 -18.77 -29.41 50.15
C MET A 1 -18.59 -28.70 49.12
N ARG A 2 -18.45 -28.27 48.80
CA ARG A 2 -18.39 -27.60 47.95
C ARG A 2 -17.60 -27.04 47.29
N ARG A 3 -17.37 -26.63 46.61
CA ARG A 3 -16.61 -26.12 45.99
C ARG A 3 -16.58 -25.19 45.07
N PRO A 4 -16.08 -24.66 44.67
CA PRO A 4 -15.96 -23.73 44.04
C PRO A 4 -15.60 -23.63 42.81
N LEU A 5 -15.49 -23.11 42.37
CA LEU A 5 -15.20 -22.95 41.22
C LEU A 5 -14.56 -22.00 40.63
N LEU A 6 -14.11 -21.78 40.27
CA LEU A 6 -13.42 -20.95 39.72
C LEU A 6 -13.39 -20.59 38.46
N ILE A 7 -13.38 -19.92 38.05
CA ILE A 7 -13.45 -19.54 36.87
C ILE A 7 -12.48 -18.88 36.26
N ALA A 8 -12.08 -18.88 35.56
CA ALA A 8 -11.07 -18.45 35.00
C ALA A 8 -11.37 -17.53 34.00
N LEU A 9 -11.26 -16.87 33.96
CA LEU A 9 -11.51 -16.05 32.98
C LEU A 9 -10.55 -15.63 32.21
N THR A 10 -10.24 -15.57 31.55
CA THR A 10 -9.40 -15.27 30.72
C THR A 10 -9.48 -14.20 29.89
N ALA A 11 -9.08 -13.55 29.84
CA ALA A 11 -9.07 -12.46 29.24
C ALA A 11 -8.54 -12.42 28.00
N ALA A 12 -8.98 -12.17 27.22
CA ALA A 12 -8.56 -12.22 26.02
C ALA A 12 -7.84 -11.11 25.60
N ALA A 13 -6.96 -11.12 25.30
CA ALA A 13 -6.22 -10.14 24.93
C ALA A 13 -6.51 -9.52 23.73
N LEU A 14 -6.56 -8.94 23.35
CA LEU A 14 -6.87 -8.33 22.30
C LEU A 14 -5.90 -7.67 21.69
N LEU A 15 -5.40 -7.61 21.16
CA LEU A 15 -4.54 -7.06 20.49
C LEU A 15 -5.02 -6.18 19.59
N ALA A 16 -5.78 -5.75 19.72
CA ALA A 16 -6.31 -4.96 18.86
C ALA A 16 -5.41 -4.00 18.30
N GLY A 17 -5.06 -3.20 18.63
CA GLY A 17 -4.41 -2.21 18.05
C GLY A 17 -3.26 -2.46 17.27
N CYS A 18 -2.73 -3.50 17.41
CA CYS A 18 -1.61 -3.76 16.70
C CYS A 18 -1.73 -3.84 15.28
N GLY A 19 -2.71 -4.26 14.76
CA GLY A 19 -2.78 -4.52 13.37
C GLY A 19 -3.21 -3.37 12.51
N GLY A 20 -3.58 -2.28 13.09
CA GLY A 20 -4.14 -1.20 12.33
C GLY A 20 -3.33 -0.76 11.14
N ASP A 21 -2.10 -0.41 11.34
CA ASP A 21 -1.28 0.08 10.26
C ASP A 21 -0.92 -1.03 9.28
N ASP A 22 -0.69 -2.22 9.78
CA ASP A 22 -0.38 -3.33 8.91
C ASP A 22 -1.58 -3.71 8.05
N ASP A 23 -2.78 -3.65 8.61
CA ASP A 23 -4.00 -3.94 7.86
C ASP A 23 -4.21 -2.91 6.75
N GLU A 24 -3.96 -1.65 7.03
CA GLU A 24 -4.11 -0.63 6.02
C GLU A 24 -3.07 -0.80 4.93
N ARG A 25 -1.85 -1.10 5.32
CA ARG A 25 -0.77 -1.34 4.36
C ARG A 25 -1.11 -2.53 3.46
N ASP A 26 -1.61 -3.61 4.03
CA ASP A 26 -1.97 -4.78 3.25
C ASP A 26 -3.11 -4.48 2.29
N ARG A 27 -4.10 -3.71 2.73
CA ARG A 27 -5.19 -3.30 1.84
C ARG A 27 -4.68 -2.40 0.72
N ALA A 28 -3.73 -1.54 1.03
CA ALA A 28 -3.15 -0.67 0.02
C ALA A 28 -2.37 -1.48 -1.01
N ILE A 29 -1.64 -2.50 -0.57
CA ILE A 29 -0.91 -3.37 -1.49
C ILE A 29 -1.88 -4.12 -2.40
N ASP A 30 -2.98 -4.63 -1.85
CA ASP A 30 -3.98 -5.31 -2.66
C ASP A 30 -4.62 -4.36 -3.67
N ALA A 31 -4.94 -3.16 -3.24
CA ALA A 31 -5.54 -2.16 -4.13
C ALA A 31 -4.53 -1.73 -5.20
N ALA A 32 -3.26 -1.69 -4.86
CA ALA A 32 -2.22 -1.35 -5.82
C ALA A 32 -2.11 -2.42 -6.91
N ALA A 33 -2.26 -3.69 -6.53
CA ALA A 33 -2.23 -4.76 -7.52
C ALA A 33 -3.40 -4.61 -8.51
N THR A 34 -4.55 -4.19 -8.03
CA THR A 34 -5.69 -3.93 -8.90
C THR A 34 -5.41 -2.73 -9.80
N ALA A 35 -4.83 -1.67 -9.26
CA ALA A 35 -4.49 -0.50 -10.06
C ALA A 35 -3.47 -0.86 -11.15
N TYR A 36 -2.52 -1.73 -10.82
CA TYR A 36 -1.54 -2.19 -11.79
C TYR A 36 -2.23 -2.96 -12.93
N ALA A 37 -3.12 -3.87 -12.58
CA ALA A 37 -3.82 -4.66 -13.60
C ALA A 37 -4.66 -3.77 -14.50
N GLU A 38 -5.29 -2.75 -13.92
CA GLU A 38 -6.09 -1.82 -14.71
C GLU A 38 -5.21 -0.98 -15.64
N ALA A 39 -4.09 -0.51 -15.15
CA ALA A 39 -3.17 0.26 -15.97
C ALA A 39 -2.64 -0.57 -17.13
N GLN A 40 -2.29 -1.81 -16.84
CA GLN A 40 -1.79 -2.73 -17.85
C GLN A 40 -2.86 -3.00 -18.90
N SER A 41 -4.08 -3.25 -18.48
CA SER A 41 -5.19 -3.51 -19.38
C SER A 41 -5.54 -2.30 -20.24
N SER A 42 -5.30 -1.11 -19.73
CA SER A 42 -5.59 0.12 -20.45
C SER A 42 -4.44 0.54 -21.37
N GLY A 43 -3.38 -0.23 -21.42
CA GLY A 43 -2.27 0.07 -22.31
C GLY A 43 -1.30 1.13 -21.82
N VAL A 44 -1.30 1.40 -20.52
CA VAL A 44 -0.34 2.34 -19.96
C VAL A 44 1.07 1.75 -20.08
N ASP A 45 2.01 2.55 -20.54
CA ASP A 45 3.39 2.12 -20.62
C ASP A 45 4.00 2.22 -19.21
N LEU A 46 4.32 1.08 -18.64
CA LEU A 46 4.82 1.01 -17.28
C LEU A 46 6.34 1.10 -17.18
N GLU A 47 7.02 1.02 -18.31
CA GLU A 47 8.49 1.03 -18.31
C GLU A 47 9.12 2.31 -17.78
N PRO A 48 8.57 3.49 -18.07
CA PRO A 48 9.17 4.71 -17.52
C PRO A 48 8.97 4.87 -16.03
N GLY A 49 8.14 4.06 -15.41
CA GLY A 49 7.90 4.20 -13.98
C GLY A 49 6.88 5.27 -13.64
N PRO A 50 5.71 5.29 -14.27
CA PRO A 50 4.74 6.35 -14.03
C PRO A 50 3.96 6.16 -12.73
N CYS A 51 3.39 7.26 -12.24
CA CYS A 51 2.37 7.15 -11.19
C CYS A 51 1.13 6.53 -11.82
N ILE A 52 0.58 5.48 -11.24
CA ILE A 52 -0.59 4.85 -11.81
C ILE A 52 -1.85 5.09 -10.99
N ALA A 53 -1.72 5.62 -9.79
CA ALA A 53 -2.90 6.01 -9.02
C ALA A 53 -2.52 7.12 -8.06
N GLU A 54 -3.17 8.25 -8.21
CA GLU A 54 -2.98 9.36 -7.29
C GLU A 54 -3.80 9.17 -6.01
N GLN A 55 -4.68 8.18 -5.99
CA GLN A 55 -5.54 7.91 -4.86
C GLN A 55 -6.07 6.49 -5.01
N LEU A 56 -6.19 5.77 -3.91
CA LEU A 56 -6.77 4.43 -3.93
C LEU A 56 -8.19 4.47 -3.37
N PRO A 57 -9.06 3.56 -3.79
CA PRO A 57 -10.42 3.51 -3.25
C PRO A 57 -10.38 3.29 -1.74
N GLU A 58 -11.08 4.14 -1.00
CA GLU A 58 -11.18 4.04 0.45
C GLU A 58 -9.86 4.20 1.19
N LEU A 59 -8.80 4.56 0.49
CA LEU A 59 -7.50 4.81 1.09
C LEU A 59 -6.95 6.08 0.45
N ASP A 60 -7.60 7.19 0.72
CA ASP A 60 -7.32 8.47 0.07
C ASP A 60 -5.90 8.95 0.24
N ASP A 61 -5.25 8.52 1.30
CA ASP A 61 -3.92 9.01 1.63
C ASP A 61 -2.82 8.18 1.00
N TRP A 62 -3.16 7.31 0.07
CA TRP A 62 -2.22 6.41 -0.58
C TRP A 62 -2.19 6.64 -2.07
N VAL A 63 -0.98 6.64 -2.63
CA VAL A 63 -0.77 6.69 -4.07
C VAL A 63 -0.07 5.40 -4.50
N VAL A 64 -0.06 5.10 -5.78
CA VAL A 64 0.65 3.95 -6.32
C VAL A 64 1.54 4.40 -7.45
N ASP A 65 2.79 4.03 -7.35
CA ASP A 65 3.82 4.47 -8.27
C ASP A 65 4.57 3.25 -8.82
N ILE A 66 4.98 3.33 -10.06
CA ILE A 66 5.84 2.31 -10.65
C ILE A 66 7.27 2.85 -10.58
N ALA A 67 8.20 2.02 -10.17
CA ALA A 67 9.59 2.41 -10.07
C ALA A 67 10.47 1.22 -10.42
N HIS A 68 11.75 1.41 -10.46
CA HIS A 68 12.68 0.34 -10.76
C HIS A 68 13.42 -0.07 -9.49
N ASP A 69 13.83 -1.34 -9.44
CA ASP A 69 14.62 -1.85 -8.33
C ASP A 69 15.74 -2.70 -8.92
N PRO A 70 16.96 -2.18 -8.95
CA PRO A 70 17.41 -0.93 -8.31
C PRO A 70 16.86 0.30 -9.01
N ARG A 71 16.80 1.38 -8.26
CA ARG A 71 16.20 2.63 -8.74
C ARG A 71 17.02 3.20 -9.90
N GLU A 72 16.31 3.80 -10.84
CA GLU A 72 16.92 4.42 -12.03
C GLU A 72 16.64 5.91 -12.03
N ASP A 73 17.43 6.66 -12.80
CA ASP A 73 17.29 8.12 -12.86
C ASP A 73 15.89 8.54 -13.30
N ILE A 74 15.27 7.78 -14.17
CA ILE A 74 13.97 8.12 -14.67
C ILE A 74 12.90 8.08 -13.57
N ASP A 75 13.15 7.33 -12.51
CA ASP A 75 12.23 7.28 -11.37
C ASP A 75 12.17 8.61 -10.63
N ASP A 76 13.17 9.44 -10.79
CA ASP A 76 13.22 10.74 -10.13
C ASP A 76 12.66 11.86 -11.01
N ASP A 77 12.24 11.56 -12.23
CA ASP A 77 11.64 12.55 -13.10
C ASP A 77 10.27 12.93 -12.52
N PRO A 78 10.03 14.21 -12.22
CA PRO A 78 8.75 14.62 -11.64
C PRO A 78 7.54 14.20 -12.47
N ALA A 79 7.70 14.07 -13.77
CA ALA A 79 6.59 13.67 -14.63
C ALA A 79 6.15 12.23 -14.36
N ASN A 80 7.02 11.43 -13.76
CA ASN A 80 6.71 10.04 -13.45
C ASN A 80 6.31 9.82 -12.00
N GLN A 81 6.37 10.85 -11.17
CA GLN A 81 6.07 10.71 -9.75
C GLN A 81 4.61 11.04 -9.48
N CYS A 82 4.05 10.44 -8.43
CA CYS A 82 2.72 10.80 -8.01
C CYS A 82 2.74 12.21 -7.45
N ARG A 83 1.97 13.10 -8.04
CA ARG A 83 1.96 14.50 -7.65
C ARG A 83 1.50 14.68 -6.22
N ARG A 84 0.46 13.96 -5.83
CA ARG A 84 -0.08 14.13 -4.47
C ARG A 84 0.93 13.74 -3.39
N TYR A 85 1.73 12.73 -3.66
CA TYR A 85 2.76 12.37 -2.68
C TYR A 85 3.88 13.43 -2.68
N ARG A 86 4.30 13.85 -3.86
CA ARG A 86 5.36 14.85 -3.95
C ARG A 86 4.95 16.17 -3.31
N ASP A 87 3.68 16.54 -3.41
CA ASP A 87 3.19 17.80 -2.87
C ASP A 87 2.78 17.70 -1.40
N GLY A 88 2.88 16.51 -0.82
CA GLY A 88 2.53 16.34 0.59
C GLY A 88 1.03 16.17 0.83
N GLU A 89 0.26 15.97 -0.23
CA GLU A 89 -1.18 15.76 -0.09
C GLU A 89 -1.52 14.30 0.26
N ALA A 90 -0.64 13.37 -0.07
CA ALA A 90 -0.77 11.99 0.33
C ALA A 90 0.47 11.62 1.12
N SER A 91 0.29 10.86 2.18
CA SER A 91 1.37 10.53 3.10
C SER A 91 1.93 9.15 2.89
N HIS A 92 1.29 8.34 2.08
CA HIS A 92 1.67 6.94 1.92
C HIS A 92 1.74 6.55 0.46
N PHE A 93 2.54 5.55 0.17
CA PHE A 93 2.68 5.08 -1.20
C PHE A 93 2.89 3.57 -1.26
N VAL A 94 2.51 2.98 -2.38
CA VAL A 94 2.92 1.63 -2.76
C VAL A 94 3.76 1.78 -4.00
N GLU A 95 4.95 1.17 -4.00
CA GLU A 95 5.84 1.20 -5.13
C GLU A 95 5.93 -0.21 -5.71
N LEU A 96 5.59 -0.36 -6.97
CA LEU A 96 5.66 -1.63 -7.68
C LEU A 96 6.67 -1.48 -8.82
N ASP A 97 7.27 -2.59 -9.24
CA ASP A 97 8.15 -2.52 -10.40
C ASP A 97 7.32 -2.64 -11.69
N PRO A 98 7.91 -2.46 -12.86
CA PRO A 98 7.16 -2.52 -14.12
C PRO A 98 6.47 -3.86 -14.36
N GLN A 99 6.88 -4.93 -13.67
CA GLN A 99 6.24 -6.24 -13.78
C GLN A 99 5.17 -6.42 -12.71
N GLY A 100 4.93 -5.43 -11.88
CA GLY A 100 3.88 -5.47 -10.87
C GLY A 100 4.30 -6.06 -9.55
N GLU A 101 5.58 -6.28 -9.34
CA GLU A 101 6.05 -6.84 -8.07
C GLU A 101 6.27 -5.73 -7.07
N LEU A 102 5.96 -6.00 -5.82
CA LEU A 102 6.08 -5.01 -4.76
C LEU A 102 7.54 -4.68 -4.47
N ILE A 103 7.88 -3.40 -4.51
CA ILE A 103 9.17 -2.93 -4.05
C ILE A 103 9.04 -2.53 -2.59
N ARG A 104 8.07 -1.69 -2.27
CA ARG A 104 7.80 -1.32 -0.88
C ARG A 104 6.50 -0.57 -0.75
N ALA A 105 5.99 -0.50 0.46
CA ALA A 105 4.79 0.25 0.79
C ALA A 105 5.00 0.90 2.15
N GLU A 106 4.84 2.20 2.22
CA GLU A 106 5.07 2.98 3.45
C GLU A 106 4.05 4.06 3.65
#